data_996a9eac83fa0300988959fc1785e05e
#
_entry.id   996a9eac83fa0300988959fc1785e05e
#
_cell.length_a   1.000
_cell.length_b   1.000
_cell.length_c   1.000
_cell.angle_alpha   90.00
_cell.angle_beta   90.00
_cell.angle_gamma   90.00
#
_symmetry.space_group_name_H-M   'P 1'
#
loop_
_entity.id
_entity.type
_entity.pdbx_description
1 polymer ?
#
loop_
_entity_poly.entity_id
_entity_poly.type
_entity_poly.pdbx_seq_one_letter_code
_entity_poly.pdbx_strand_id
1 'polypeptide(L)'
;MYKKTDLVIFAEITEFIIAMEKVVRTKIKDLLKMQPGQEVLAKGWVRTKRGNKQVKFIALNDGSTINNIQIVAEAELFNEDLMKKITTGASLGVRGQLVESLGSGQHVEIKAESIEVYGECDPMRYPLQKKDTSLEYLRTVAHMRLRTNTFGAILRVRNAMAFAIHSFFQSKGFVYLHTPLITESDAEGAGDMFQVTTLDLTKVPMH
;
A
#
# COMPACT_ATOMS: atom_id res chain seq x y z
N MET A 1 -19.83 41.52 -28.50
CA MET A 1 -20.75 41.77 -27.38
C MET A 1 -21.30 40.39 -26.93
N TYR A 2 -20.69 39.75 -25.96
CA TYR A 2 -21.13 38.45 -25.46
C TYR A 2 -22.50 38.59 -24.78
N LYS A 3 -23.41 37.70 -25.11
CA LYS A 3 -24.76 37.71 -24.50
C LYS A 3 -24.66 37.32 -23.03
N LYS A 4 -25.45 37.94 -22.18
CA LYS A 4 -25.51 37.66 -20.73
C LYS A 4 -25.70 36.17 -20.40
N THR A 5 -26.31 35.43 -21.32
CA THR A 5 -26.51 33.97 -21.27
C THR A 5 -25.18 33.20 -21.38
N ASP A 6 -24.21 33.68 -22.18
CA ASP A 6 -22.93 33.01 -22.38
C ASP A 6 -22.05 33.13 -21.13
N LEU A 7 -22.16 34.21 -20.38
CA LEU A 7 -21.45 34.43 -19.12
C LEU A 7 -21.98 33.54 -18.00
N VAL A 8 -23.29 33.28 -17.97
CA VAL A 8 -23.91 32.39 -16.97
C VAL A 8 -23.49 30.94 -17.23
N ILE A 9 -23.53 30.49 -18.48
CA ILE A 9 -23.09 29.15 -18.86
C ILE A 9 -21.60 28.97 -18.57
N PHE A 10 -20.76 29.97 -18.80
CA PHE A 10 -19.34 29.91 -18.47
C PHE A 10 -19.11 29.85 -16.96
N ALA A 11 -19.89 30.58 -16.16
CA ALA A 11 -19.82 30.51 -14.70
C ALA A 11 -20.23 29.12 -14.17
N GLU A 12 -21.35 28.57 -14.67
CA GLU A 12 -21.81 27.22 -14.30
C GLU A 12 -20.84 26.13 -14.73
N ILE A 13 -20.23 26.22 -15.92
CA ILE A 13 -19.18 25.29 -16.36
C ILE A 13 -17.93 25.45 -15.51
N THR A 14 -17.57 26.65 -15.11
CA THR A 14 -16.41 26.91 -14.25
C THR A 14 -16.65 26.39 -12.84
N GLU A 15 -17.84 26.60 -12.28
CA GLU A 15 -18.23 25.99 -10.99
C GLU A 15 -18.31 24.46 -11.08
N PHE A 16 -18.81 23.91 -12.19
CA PHE A 16 -18.80 22.46 -12.42
C PHE A 16 -17.39 21.90 -12.58
N ILE A 17 -16.48 22.62 -13.25
CA ILE A 17 -15.05 22.23 -13.38
C ILE A 17 -14.34 22.37 -12.02
N ILE A 18 -14.63 23.39 -11.22
CA ILE A 18 -14.11 23.57 -9.87
C ILE A 18 -14.67 22.50 -8.92
N ALA A 19 -15.95 22.15 -9.04
CA ALA A 19 -16.57 21.03 -8.32
C ALA A 19 -16.03 19.66 -8.77
N MET A 20 -15.45 19.56 -9.96
CA MET A 20 -14.67 18.44 -10.45
C MET A 20 -13.19 18.53 -10.05
N GLU A 21 -12.78 19.35 -9.09
CA GLU A 21 -11.46 19.23 -8.51
C GLU A 21 -11.33 17.78 -7.98
N LYS A 22 -10.69 16.98 -8.78
CA LYS A 22 -10.47 15.56 -8.50
C LYS A 22 -9.72 15.49 -7.18
N VAL A 23 -10.42 15.12 -6.11
CA VAL A 23 -9.75 14.85 -4.84
C VAL A 23 -8.60 13.91 -5.11
N VAL A 24 -7.38 14.43 -4.98
CA VAL A 24 -6.17 13.69 -5.32
C VAL A 24 -5.91 12.67 -4.22
N ARG A 25 -5.53 11.46 -4.62
CA ARG A 25 -5.15 10.42 -3.67
C ARG A 25 -4.08 10.92 -2.70
N THR A 26 -4.37 10.83 -1.41
CA THR A 26 -3.42 11.12 -0.33
C THR A 26 -2.88 9.81 0.27
N LYS A 27 -1.58 9.74 0.54
CA LYS A 27 -0.98 8.56 1.17
C LYS A 27 -1.42 8.43 2.62
N ILE A 28 -1.61 7.21 3.09
CA ILE A 28 -2.07 6.95 4.47
C ILE A 28 -1.11 7.56 5.51
N LYS A 29 0.20 7.51 5.27
CA LYS A 29 1.19 8.15 6.18
C LYS A 29 0.98 9.65 6.35
N ASP A 30 0.45 10.31 5.32
CA ASP A 30 0.21 11.75 5.31
C ASP A 30 -1.18 12.04 5.92
N LEU A 31 -2.21 11.25 5.58
CA LEU A 31 -3.54 11.31 6.20
C LEU A 31 -3.50 11.23 7.72
N LEU A 32 -2.68 10.33 8.26
CA LEU A 32 -2.53 10.15 9.72
C LEU A 32 -1.92 11.36 10.44
N LYS A 33 -1.41 12.35 9.68
CA LYS A 33 -0.85 13.61 10.21
C LYS A 33 -1.73 14.83 9.94
N MET A 34 -2.77 14.66 9.11
CA MET A 34 -3.68 15.74 8.73
C MET A 34 -4.65 16.05 9.87
N GLN A 35 -5.16 17.28 9.86
CA GLN A 35 -6.24 17.70 10.74
C GLN A 35 -7.59 17.22 10.16
N PRO A 36 -8.58 16.89 11.02
CA PRO A 36 -9.93 16.57 10.60
C PRO A 36 -10.59 17.70 9.81
N GLY A 37 -11.68 17.39 9.08
CA GLY A 37 -12.52 18.36 8.38
C GLY A 37 -12.27 18.45 6.87
N GLN A 38 -11.34 17.66 6.32
CA GLN A 38 -11.01 17.70 4.89
C GLN A 38 -11.61 16.48 4.17
N GLU A 39 -12.06 16.69 2.94
CA GLU A 39 -12.41 15.60 2.05
C GLU A 39 -11.13 14.95 1.51
N VAL A 40 -11.07 13.62 1.55
CA VAL A 40 -9.88 12.86 1.19
C VAL A 40 -10.21 11.66 0.32
N LEU A 41 -9.22 11.23 -0.48
CA LEU A 41 -9.25 9.98 -1.23
C LEU A 41 -8.08 9.09 -0.79
N ALA A 42 -8.39 8.00 -0.11
CA ALA A 42 -7.43 6.96 0.23
C ALA A 42 -7.57 5.76 -0.71
N LYS A 43 -6.44 5.17 -1.15
CA LYS A 43 -6.41 3.94 -1.92
C LYS A 43 -5.46 2.95 -1.26
N GLY A 44 -5.88 1.69 -1.11
CA GLY A 44 -5.05 0.69 -0.45
C GLY A 44 -5.70 -0.69 -0.40
N TRP A 45 -5.13 -1.55 0.42
CA TRP A 45 -5.60 -2.91 0.65
C TRP A 45 -6.21 -3.06 2.03
N VAL A 46 -7.30 -3.81 2.09
CA VAL A 46 -7.98 -4.15 3.34
C VAL A 46 -7.09 -5.08 4.18
N ARG A 47 -6.81 -4.64 5.40
CA ARG A 47 -6.11 -5.46 6.40
C ARG A 47 -7.09 -6.24 7.27
N THR A 48 -8.15 -5.58 7.72
CA THR A 48 -9.23 -6.19 8.49
C THR A 48 -10.54 -5.48 8.21
N LYS A 49 -11.65 -6.21 8.32
CA LYS A 49 -12.99 -5.65 8.38
C LYS A 49 -13.70 -6.20 9.61
N ARG A 50 -14.32 -5.34 10.39
CA ARG A 50 -15.09 -5.66 11.58
C ARG A 50 -16.33 -4.77 11.66
N GLY A 51 -17.20 -5.02 12.60
CA GLY A 51 -18.39 -4.20 12.87
C GLY A 51 -19.66 -5.03 12.91
N ASN A 52 -20.78 -4.35 13.04
CA ASN A 52 -22.12 -4.92 13.15
C ASN A 52 -22.92 -4.68 11.84
N LYS A 53 -24.26 -4.85 11.90
CA LYS A 53 -25.12 -4.62 10.74
C LYS A 53 -25.23 -3.14 10.34
N GLN A 54 -25.00 -2.21 11.28
CA GLN A 54 -25.18 -0.78 11.07
C GLN A 54 -23.90 -0.09 10.59
N VAL A 55 -22.73 -0.47 11.14
CA VAL A 55 -21.46 0.18 10.83
C VAL A 55 -20.37 -0.87 10.62
N LYS A 56 -19.57 -0.67 9.56
CA LYS A 56 -18.36 -1.45 9.28
C LYS A 56 -17.13 -0.58 9.48
N PHE A 57 -16.16 -1.14 10.17
CA PHE A 57 -14.82 -0.58 10.35
C PHE A 57 -13.84 -1.36 9.50
N ILE A 58 -13.20 -0.68 8.53
CA ILE A 58 -12.26 -1.28 7.60
C ILE A 58 -10.89 -0.68 7.86
N ALA A 59 -9.91 -1.50 8.19
CA ALA A 59 -8.52 -1.06 8.29
C ALA A 59 -7.89 -1.11 6.90
N LEU A 60 -7.50 0.04 6.37
CA LEU A 60 -6.89 0.20 5.05
C LEU A 60 -5.41 0.52 5.17
N ASN A 61 -4.57 -0.10 4.33
CA ASN A 61 -3.13 0.15 4.26
C ASN A 61 -2.67 0.27 2.81
N ASP A 62 -1.86 1.28 2.51
CA ASP A 62 -1.30 1.53 1.16
C ASP A 62 0.21 1.23 1.06
N GLY A 63 0.82 0.70 2.11
CA GLY A 63 2.25 0.43 2.20
C GLY A 63 3.12 1.65 2.52
N SER A 64 2.58 2.86 2.58
CA SER A 64 3.36 4.07 2.93
C SER A 64 3.79 4.11 4.40
N THR A 65 3.09 3.39 5.25
CA THR A 65 3.38 3.22 6.68
C THR A 65 3.01 1.81 7.15
N ILE A 66 3.49 1.40 8.31
CA ILE A 66 3.05 0.15 8.97
C ILE A 66 1.67 0.30 9.62
N ASN A 67 1.25 1.53 9.88
CA ASN A 67 -0.05 1.83 10.47
C ASN A 67 -1.15 1.80 9.39
N ASN A 68 -2.38 1.54 9.82
CA ASN A 68 -3.55 1.58 8.96
C ASN A 68 -4.33 2.86 9.21
N ILE A 69 -5.14 3.29 8.23
CA ILE A 69 -6.23 4.23 8.49
C ILE A 69 -7.54 3.46 8.66
N GLN A 70 -8.34 3.83 9.63
CA GLN A 70 -9.68 3.28 9.80
C GLN A 70 -10.65 3.97 8.87
N ILE A 71 -11.45 3.18 8.18
CA ILE A 71 -12.58 3.62 7.38
C ILE A 71 -13.85 3.26 8.15
N VAL A 72 -14.72 4.22 8.34
CA VAL A 72 -16.05 4.03 8.92
C VAL A 72 -17.06 4.04 7.78
N ALA A 73 -17.70 2.90 7.54
CA ALA A 73 -18.72 2.73 6.50
C ALA A 73 -20.07 2.44 7.15
N GLU A 74 -21.00 3.40 7.06
CA GLU A 74 -22.36 3.25 7.55
C GLU A 74 -23.18 2.40 6.57
N ALA A 75 -23.88 1.38 7.07
CA ALA A 75 -24.59 0.42 6.22
C ALA A 75 -25.73 1.05 5.39
N GLU A 76 -26.25 2.18 5.83
CA GLU A 76 -27.29 2.92 5.12
C GLU A 76 -26.79 3.50 3.78
N LEU A 77 -25.48 3.79 3.69
CA LEU A 77 -24.88 4.37 2.48
C LEU A 77 -24.37 3.31 1.49
N PHE A 78 -24.19 2.06 1.93
CA PHE A 78 -23.55 1.03 1.12
C PHE A 78 -24.39 -0.24 1.08
N ASN A 79 -24.62 -0.76 -0.12
CA ASN A 79 -25.37 -2.00 -0.28
C ASN A 79 -24.58 -3.21 0.24
N GLU A 80 -25.32 -4.26 0.56
CA GLU A 80 -24.77 -5.47 1.17
C GLU A 80 -23.81 -6.21 0.22
N ASP A 81 -24.04 -6.14 -1.08
CA ASP A 81 -23.21 -6.81 -2.09
C ASP A 81 -21.84 -6.16 -2.22
N LEU A 82 -21.76 -4.82 -2.17
CA LEU A 82 -20.48 -4.10 -2.08
C LEU A 82 -19.74 -4.52 -0.80
N MET A 83 -20.46 -4.56 0.33
CA MET A 83 -19.84 -4.94 1.60
C MET A 83 -19.32 -6.39 1.61
N LYS A 84 -19.96 -7.32 0.90
CA LYS A 84 -19.47 -8.71 0.76
C LYS A 84 -18.14 -8.78 0.00
N LYS A 85 -17.92 -7.91 -0.99
CA LYS A 85 -16.67 -7.84 -1.78
C LYS A 85 -15.48 -7.29 -1.00
N ILE A 86 -15.75 -6.52 0.05
CA ILE A 86 -14.70 -5.93 0.91
C ILE A 86 -14.22 -7.00 1.91
N THR A 87 -13.24 -7.78 1.48
CA THR A 87 -12.61 -8.85 2.27
C THR A 87 -11.14 -8.51 2.56
N THR A 88 -10.51 -9.24 3.49
CA THR A 88 -9.07 -9.11 3.74
C THR A 88 -8.28 -9.34 2.46
N GLY A 89 -7.42 -8.40 2.10
CA GLY A 89 -6.63 -8.43 0.87
C GLY A 89 -7.28 -7.73 -0.33
N ALA A 90 -8.58 -7.43 -0.31
CA ALA A 90 -9.22 -6.64 -1.36
C ALA A 90 -8.60 -5.25 -1.48
N SER A 91 -8.57 -4.71 -2.70
CA SER A 91 -8.06 -3.36 -2.98
C SER A 91 -9.20 -2.38 -3.16
N LEU A 92 -9.13 -1.25 -2.46
CA LEU A 92 -10.19 -0.24 -2.40
C LEU A 92 -9.67 1.16 -2.72
N GLY A 93 -10.57 1.97 -3.28
CA GLY A 93 -10.55 3.43 -3.19
C GLY A 93 -11.68 3.90 -2.27
N VAL A 94 -11.38 4.77 -1.35
CA VAL A 94 -12.35 5.32 -0.39
C VAL A 94 -12.26 6.83 -0.41
N ARG A 95 -13.36 7.48 -0.71
CA ARG A 95 -13.56 8.92 -0.62
C ARG A 95 -14.49 9.22 0.54
N GLY A 96 -14.19 10.27 1.28
CA GLY A 96 -15.01 10.71 2.40
C GLY A 96 -14.32 11.76 3.24
N GLN A 97 -14.92 12.10 4.35
CA GLN A 97 -14.44 13.12 5.27
C GLN A 97 -13.45 12.53 6.27
N LEU A 98 -12.30 13.20 6.40
CA LEU A 98 -11.37 12.92 7.48
C LEU A 98 -11.94 13.48 8.79
N VAL A 99 -12.21 12.63 9.75
CA VAL A 99 -12.83 13.00 11.03
C VAL A 99 -11.93 12.59 12.20
N GLU A 100 -12.16 13.22 13.35
CA GLU A 100 -11.51 12.79 14.58
C GLU A 100 -11.95 11.38 14.96
N SER A 101 -11.00 10.51 15.31
CA SER A 101 -11.31 9.14 15.69
C SER A 101 -11.76 9.08 17.14
N LEU A 102 -12.89 8.43 17.37
CA LEU A 102 -13.40 8.13 18.71
C LEU A 102 -12.68 6.93 19.36
N GLY A 103 -11.88 6.21 18.57
CA GLY A 103 -11.16 5.02 19.02
C GLY A 103 -9.78 5.33 19.61
N SER A 104 -9.34 4.55 20.59
CA SER A 104 -7.96 4.62 21.08
C SER A 104 -6.97 4.13 20.03
N GLY A 105 -5.84 4.85 19.85
CA GLY A 105 -4.72 4.41 19.04
C GLY A 105 -4.59 5.07 17.67
N GLN A 106 -5.52 5.95 17.27
CA GLN A 106 -5.40 6.80 16.09
C GLN A 106 -6.13 8.13 16.32
N HIS A 107 -5.62 9.21 15.70
CA HIS A 107 -6.22 10.54 15.84
C HIS A 107 -7.34 10.79 14.83
N VAL A 108 -7.24 10.20 13.66
CA VAL A 108 -8.17 10.44 12.55
C VAL A 108 -8.64 9.14 11.93
N GLU A 109 -9.84 9.19 11.37
CA GLU A 109 -10.43 8.13 10.56
C GLU A 109 -11.19 8.73 9.38
N ILE A 110 -11.51 7.93 8.37
CA ILE A 110 -12.28 8.40 7.21
C ILE A 110 -13.72 7.92 7.37
N LYS A 111 -14.66 8.88 7.49
CA LYS A 111 -16.08 8.60 7.32
C LYS A 111 -16.35 8.49 5.81
N ALA A 112 -16.58 7.25 5.35
CA ALA A 112 -16.72 6.96 3.93
C ALA A 112 -18.02 7.52 3.35
N GLU A 113 -17.91 8.21 2.23
CA GLU A 113 -19.01 8.68 1.39
C GLU A 113 -19.15 7.81 0.14
N SER A 114 -18.02 7.34 -0.40
CA SER A 114 -18.02 6.37 -1.49
C SER A 114 -16.88 5.36 -1.34
N ILE A 115 -17.14 4.14 -1.77
CA ILE A 115 -16.14 3.05 -1.78
C ILE A 115 -16.18 2.38 -3.16
N GLU A 116 -15.02 2.32 -3.79
CA GLU A 116 -14.79 1.63 -5.04
C GLU A 116 -13.91 0.41 -4.79
N VAL A 117 -14.32 -0.76 -5.25
CA VAL A 117 -13.51 -1.99 -5.17
C VAL A 117 -12.76 -2.16 -6.48
N TYR A 118 -11.44 -2.00 -6.44
CA TYR A 118 -10.57 -2.20 -7.60
C TYR A 118 -10.25 -3.67 -7.85
N GLY A 119 -10.21 -4.47 -6.80
CA GLY A 119 -9.98 -5.90 -6.90
C GLY A 119 -10.50 -6.62 -5.68
N GLU A 120 -11.26 -7.67 -5.94
CA GLU A 120 -11.77 -8.58 -4.91
C GLU A 120 -10.66 -9.54 -4.47
N CYS A 121 -10.77 -10.09 -3.28
CA CYS A 121 -9.87 -11.10 -2.76
C CYS A 121 -10.67 -12.20 -2.07
N ASP A 122 -10.42 -13.44 -2.47
CA ASP A 122 -11.01 -14.59 -1.79
C ASP A 122 -10.36 -14.77 -0.41
N PRO A 123 -11.11 -14.56 0.69
CA PRO A 123 -10.56 -14.64 2.04
C PRO A 123 -10.08 -16.06 2.40
N MET A 124 -10.57 -17.11 1.73
CA MET A 124 -10.15 -18.48 1.98
C MET A 124 -8.79 -18.79 1.35
N ARG A 125 -8.46 -18.13 0.25
CA ARG A 125 -7.19 -18.29 -0.47
C ARG A 125 -6.12 -17.30 -0.08
N TYR A 126 -6.48 -16.20 0.59
CA TYR A 126 -5.52 -15.17 0.99
C TYR A 126 -4.64 -15.68 2.14
N PRO A 127 -3.31 -15.78 1.97
CA PRO A 127 -2.43 -16.47 2.91
C PRO A 127 -2.20 -15.70 4.22
N LEU A 128 -2.36 -14.38 4.22
CA LEU A 128 -2.14 -13.54 5.39
C LEU A 128 -3.45 -13.27 6.12
N GLN A 129 -3.83 -14.20 6.96
CA GLN A 129 -5.02 -14.09 7.80
C GLN A 129 -4.79 -13.14 9.00
N LYS A 130 -5.88 -12.80 9.72
CA LYS A 130 -5.83 -11.92 10.90
C LYS A 130 -5.00 -12.50 12.06
N LYS A 131 -4.83 -13.82 12.11
CA LYS A 131 -4.03 -14.50 13.15
C LYS A 131 -2.55 -14.25 12.93
N ASP A 132 -1.79 -14.24 14.01
CA ASP A 132 -0.33 -14.20 13.95
C ASP A 132 0.19 -15.37 13.12
N THR A 133 1.11 -15.03 12.23
CA THR A 133 1.73 -15.97 11.31
C THR A 133 3.18 -16.21 11.73
N SER A 134 3.59 -17.47 11.83
CA SER A 134 4.98 -17.78 12.20
C SER A 134 5.96 -17.32 11.12
N LEU A 135 7.22 -17.07 11.52
CA LEU A 135 8.28 -16.66 10.59
C LEU A 135 8.58 -17.76 9.57
N GLU A 136 8.43 -19.03 9.95
CA GLU A 136 8.60 -20.20 9.07
C GLU A 136 7.55 -20.19 7.98
N TYR A 137 6.28 -20.01 8.34
CA TYR A 137 5.20 -19.89 7.36
C TYR A 137 5.41 -18.70 6.41
N LEU A 138 5.86 -17.56 6.94
CA LEU A 138 6.13 -16.37 6.12
C LEU A 138 7.25 -16.58 5.10
N ARG A 139 8.14 -17.57 5.29
CA ARG A 139 9.13 -17.96 4.26
C ARG A 139 8.48 -18.66 3.08
N THR A 140 7.44 -19.46 3.31
CA THR A 140 6.71 -20.16 2.22
C THR A 140 5.89 -19.21 1.35
N VAL A 141 5.50 -18.05 1.90
CA VAL A 141 4.76 -16.98 1.20
C VAL A 141 5.60 -15.70 1.09
N ALA A 142 6.86 -15.85 0.73
CA ALA A 142 7.89 -14.81 0.76
C ALA A 142 7.49 -13.51 0.03
N HIS A 143 6.79 -13.62 -1.11
CA HIS A 143 6.29 -12.50 -1.90
C HIS A 143 5.18 -11.68 -1.19
N MET A 144 4.47 -12.29 -0.22
CA MET A 144 3.40 -11.63 0.54
C MET A 144 3.85 -11.13 1.91
N ARG A 145 4.94 -11.69 2.48
CA ARG A 145 5.37 -11.40 3.86
C ARG A 145 5.60 -9.93 4.15
N LEU A 146 5.92 -9.12 3.13
CA LEU A 146 6.12 -7.68 3.25
C LEU A 146 4.86 -6.92 3.69
N ARG A 147 3.70 -7.52 3.52
CA ARG A 147 2.43 -6.97 3.98
C ARG A 147 2.19 -7.19 5.47
N THR A 148 3.02 -7.98 6.16
CA THR A 148 3.00 -8.08 7.62
C THR A 148 3.73 -6.90 8.26
N ASN A 149 3.33 -6.53 9.48
CA ASN A 149 3.97 -5.43 10.19
C ASN A 149 5.44 -5.72 10.47
N THR A 150 5.78 -6.95 10.88
CA THR A 150 7.15 -7.38 11.17
C THR A 150 8.06 -7.22 9.95
N PHE A 151 7.73 -7.82 8.81
CA PHE A 151 8.57 -7.70 7.62
C PHE A 151 8.51 -6.31 6.99
N GLY A 152 7.39 -5.63 7.11
CA GLY A 152 7.28 -4.22 6.72
C GLY A 152 8.23 -3.32 7.52
N ALA A 153 8.39 -3.57 8.82
CA ALA A 153 9.36 -2.86 9.67
C ALA A 153 10.80 -3.25 9.33
N ILE A 154 11.10 -4.55 9.23
CA ILE A 154 12.44 -5.07 8.88
C ILE A 154 12.93 -4.43 7.58
N LEU A 155 12.10 -4.37 6.53
CA LEU A 155 12.54 -3.81 5.26
C LEU A 155 12.75 -2.30 5.33
N ARG A 156 11.97 -1.57 6.11
CA ARG A 156 12.22 -0.13 6.32
C ARG A 156 13.56 0.10 7.02
N VAL A 157 13.88 -0.70 8.05
CA VAL A 157 15.18 -0.64 8.70
C VAL A 157 16.31 -0.98 7.72
N ARG A 158 16.18 -2.07 6.96
CA ARG A 158 17.17 -2.43 5.94
C ARG A 158 17.40 -1.33 4.91
N ASN A 159 16.31 -0.74 4.40
CA ASN A 159 16.42 0.38 3.46
C ASN A 159 17.15 1.57 4.06
N ALA A 160 16.79 1.96 5.29
CA ALA A 160 17.44 3.07 5.98
C ALA A 160 18.93 2.80 6.24
N MET A 161 19.28 1.58 6.66
CA MET A 161 20.67 1.19 6.89
C MET A 161 21.51 1.16 5.60
N ALA A 162 20.97 0.57 4.52
CA ALA A 162 21.66 0.57 3.23
C ALA A 162 21.94 2.00 2.74
N PHE A 163 20.93 2.87 2.81
CA PHE A 163 21.09 4.27 2.42
C PHE A 163 22.10 5.01 3.32
N ALA A 164 22.06 4.77 4.63
CA ALA A 164 22.99 5.38 5.59
C ALA A 164 24.45 4.98 5.31
N ILE A 165 24.70 3.71 4.98
CA ILE A 165 26.05 3.23 4.64
C ILE A 165 26.57 3.93 3.38
N HIS A 166 25.77 3.98 2.32
CA HIS A 166 26.15 4.67 1.08
C HIS A 166 26.39 6.17 1.34
N SER A 167 25.50 6.83 2.08
CA SER A 167 25.65 8.25 2.41
C SER A 167 26.90 8.53 3.23
N PHE A 168 27.22 7.65 4.20
CA PHE A 168 28.43 7.78 5.01
C PHE A 168 29.69 7.72 4.16
N PHE A 169 29.84 6.71 3.31
CA PHE A 169 31.03 6.58 2.48
C PHE A 169 31.15 7.74 1.46
N GLN A 170 30.05 8.13 0.83
CA GLN A 170 30.05 9.27 -0.07
C GLN A 170 30.44 10.57 0.65
N SER A 171 29.98 10.79 1.88
CA SER A 171 30.36 11.98 2.68
C SER A 171 31.84 12.02 3.04
N LYS A 172 32.52 10.87 2.97
CA LYS A 172 33.97 10.74 3.17
C LYS A 172 34.78 10.79 1.88
N GLY A 173 34.16 11.05 0.73
CA GLY A 173 34.80 11.15 -0.56
C GLY A 173 35.01 9.83 -1.30
N PHE A 174 34.43 8.74 -0.82
CA PHE A 174 34.45 7.46 -1.54
C PHE A 174 33.49 7.49 -2.72
N VAL A 175 33.88 6.87 -3.82
CA VAL A 175 33.05 6.68 -5.02
C VAL A 175 32.48 5.27 -5.03
N TYR A 176 31.15 5.15 -5.17
CA TYR A 176 30.51 3.85 -5.34
C TYR A 176 30.68 3.34 -6.76
N LEU A 177 31.30 2.15 -6.89
CA LEU A 177 31.46 1.46 -8.16
C LEU A 177 30.56 0.22 -8.17
N HIS A 178 29.70 0.12 -9.17
CA HIS A 178 28.88 -1.06 -9.39
C HIS A 178 29.71 -2.10 -10.15
N THR A 179 30.39 -2.99 -9.41
CA THR A 179 31.16 -4.08 -10.00
C THR A 179 30.27 -5.23 -10.47
N PRO A 180 30.68 -6.00 -11.51
CA PRO A 180 29.96 -7.18 -11.94
C PRO A 180 29.81 -8.21 -10.81
N LEU A 181 28.60 -8.80 -10.70
CA LEU A 181 28.34 -9.91 -9.76
C LEU A 181 28.82 -11.27 -10.32
N ILE A 182 28.87 -11.41 -11.65
CA ILE A 182 29.35 -12.60 -12.33
C ILE A 182 30.76 -12.29 -12.82
N THR A 183 31.73 -13.07 -12.39
CA THR A 183 33.15 -12.90 -12.70
C THR A 183 33.78 -14.27 -12.92
N GLU A 184 34.81 -14.33 -13.75
CA GLU A 184 35.65 -15.54 -13.95
C GLU A 184 36.75 -15.66 -12.89
N SER A 185 36.92 -14.61 -12.07
CA SER A 185 37.99 -14.57 -11.08
C SER A 185 37.48 -14.96 -9.70
N ASP A 186 38.10 -15.98 -9.10
CA ASP A 186 38.03 -16.23 -7.68
C ASP A 186 38.92 -15.22 -6.94
N ALA A 187 38.30 -14.37 -6.10
CA ALA A 187 38.99 -13.24 -5.50
C ALA A 187 40.08 -13.65 -4.49
N GLU A 188 39.94 -14.77 -3.81
CA GLU A 188 40.86 -15.20 -2.72
C GLU A 188 41.29 -16.66 -2.82
N GLY A 189 40.89 -17.40 -3.84
CA GLY A 189 41.23 -18.82 -4.02
C GLY A 189 40.64 -19.75 -2.96
N ALA A 190 39.63 -19.29 -2.22
CA ALA A 190 39.12 -19.96 -1.02
C ALA A 190 37.70 -20.53 -1.16
N GLY A 191 37.04 -20.37 -2.30
CA GLY A 191 35.67 -20.78 -2.48
C GLY A 191 35.37 -21.57 -3.73
N ASP A 192 34.31 -22.38 -3.66
CA ASP A 192 33.75 -23.03 -4.83
C ASP A 192 32.97 -22.00 -5.65
N MET A 193 33.28 -21.88 -6.94
CA MET A 193 32.57 -21.01 -7.86
C MET A 193 31.29 -21.67 -8.38
N PHE A 194 30.22 -20.88 -8.47
CA PHE A 194 28.99 -21.31 -9.15
C PHE A 194 29.17 -21.30 -10.66
N GLN A 195 28.73 -22.35 -11.33
CA GLN A 195 28.67 -22.36 -12.78
C GLN A 195 27.41 -21.65 -13.28
N VAL A 196 27.57 -20.63 -14.11
CA VAL A 196 26.49 -19.98 -14.83
C VAL A 196 26.48 -20.49 -16.26
N THR A 197 25.35 -21.04 -16.71
CA THR A 197 25.24 -21.62 -18.06
C THR A 197 23.88 -21.31 -18.67
N THR A 198 23.85 -21.16 -20.00
CA THR A 198 22.63 -21.13 -20.81
C THR A 198 22.23 -22.52 -21.33
N LEU A 199 23.01 -23.56 -21.03
CA LEU A 199 22.69 -24.92 -21.41
C LEU A 199 21.52 -25.46 -20.60
N ASP A 200 20.62 -26.18 -21.25
CA ASP A 200 19.55 -26.91 -20.61
C ASP A 200 20.11 -28.19 -19.97
N LEU A 201 20.41 -28.08 -18.67
CA LEU A 201 21.03 -29.19 -17.91
C LEU A 201 20.13 -30.43 -17.81
N THR A 202 18.83 -30.30 -18.10
CA THR A 202 17.92 -31.47 -18.14
C THR A 202 18.10 -32.33 -19.38
N LYS A 203 18.78 -31.81 -20.40
CA LYS A 203 19.08 -32.46 -21.68
C LYS A 203 20.55 -32.91 -21.78
N VAL A 204 21.38 -32.61 -20.80
CA VAL A 204 22.78 -33.05 -20.79
C VAL A 204 22.84 -34.46 -20.21
N PRO A 205 23.38 -35.44 -20.96
CA PRO A 205 23.59 -36.79 -20.41
C PRO A 205 24.51 -36.73 -19.19
N MET A 206 24.02 -37.21 -18.07
CA MET A 206 24.93 -37.42 -16.92
C MET A 206 25.80 -38.62 -17.21
N HIS A 207 27.11 -38.42 -17.32
CA HIS A 207 28.12 -39.43 -17.44
C HIS A 207 28.60 -39.91 -16.07
#